data_185794575e1f34ff0abd1f8ce66253a2
#
_entry.id   185794575e1f34ff0abd1f8ce66253a2
#
_cell.length_a   1.000
_cell.length_b   1.000
_cell.length_c   1.000
_cell.angle_alpha   90.00
_cell.angle_beta   90.00
_cell.angle_gamma   90.00
#
_symmetry.space_group_name_H-M   'P 1'
#
loop_
_entity.id
_entity.type
_entity.pdbx_description
1 polymer ?
#
loop_
_entity_poly.entity_id
_entity_poly.type
_entity_poly.pdbx_seq_one_letter_code
_entity_poly.pdbx_strand_id
1 'polypeptide(L)'
;LMSKIRHQTIADLRAEGKEYVPHQAESVIDWMLEQNRAGKAAGKGFYEYPKEGKKFLWPGIAAIYPPAAQQPDVDEVKKRLLYVQAVETVRCLEEGVVTEPADADIGSILGWGYPAWTGGTLSFVETVGLKAFVAECDRLAAAYGPRFEVPASLRERAAKGATFYPAPAAGQRRSAA
;
A
#
# COMPACT_ATOMS: atom_id res chain seq x y z
N LEU A 1 5.75 11.30 13.60
CA LEU A 1 5.62 9.83 13.55
C LEU A 1 6.60 9.23 12.54
N MET A 2 6.51 9.56 11.24
CA MET A 2 7.33 8.95 10.16
C MET A 2 8.84 9.03 10.43
N SER A 3 9.36 10.19 10.84
CA SER A 3 10.77 10.32 11.20
C SER A 3 11.20 9.42 12.36
N LYS A 4 10.34 9.24 13.39
CA LYS A 4 10.63 8.32 14.50
C LYS A 4 10.66 6.86 14.04
N ILE A 5 9.73 6.46 13.18
CA ILE A 5 9.70 5.12 12.60
C ILE A 5 10.99 4.88 11.81
N ARG A 6 11.39 5.81 10.94
CA ARG A 6 12.64 5.70 10.18
C ARG A 6 13.86 5.51 11.08
N HIS A 7 14.01 6.33 12.13
CA HIS A 7 15.13 6.19 13.05
C HIS A 7 15.15 4.83 13.73
N GLN A 8 13.98 4.31 14.11
CA GLN A 8 13.87 2.96 14.69
C GLN A 8 14.27 1.90 13.66
N THR A 9 13.71 1.96 12.44
CA THR A 9 14.07 1.03 11.36
C THR A 9 15.57 1.02 11.07
N ILE A 10 16.22 2.20 11.04
CA ILE A 10 17.67 2.29 10.84
C ILE A 10 18.43 1.59 11.99
N ALA A 11 17.96 1.81 13.24
CA ALA A 11 18.60 1.19 14.40
C ALA A 11 18.46 -0.34 14.38
N ASP A 12 17.26 -0.83 14.06
CA ASP A 12 16.96 -2.27 14.00
C ASP A 12 17.75 -2.96 12.89
N LEU A 13 17.75 -2.43 11.68
CA LEU A 13 18.55 -2.96 10.56
C LEU A 13 20.04 -2.97 10.87
N ARG A 14 20.56 -1.90 11.50
CA ARG A 14 21.96 -1.85 11.93
C ARG A 14 22.28 -2.94 12.97
N ALA A 15 21.38 -3.18 13.91
CA ALA A 15 21.54 -4.25 14.90
C ALA A 15 21.54 -5.64 14.26
N GLU A 16 20.82 -5.81 13.15
CA GLU A 16 20.79 -7.04 12.34
C GLU A 16 21.95 -7.13 11.33
N GLY A 17 22.87 -6.15 11.28
CA GLY A 17 23.96 -6.11 10.32
C GLY A 17 23.53 -5.82 8.88
N LYS A 18 22.33 -5.25 8.70
CA LYS A 18 21.75 -4.89 7.40
C LYS A 18 21.95 -3.41 7.09
N GLU A 19 22.08 -3.10 5.81
CA GLU A 19 22.17 -1.72 5.33
C GLU A 19 20.75 -1.12 5.16
N TYR A 20 20.60 0.14 5.59
CA TYR A 20 19.38 0.89 5.36
C TYR A 20 19.43 1.58 3.99
N VAL A 21 18.41 1.33 3.17
CA VAL A 21 18.23 2.00 1.88
C VAL A 21 17.21 3.13 2.04
N PRO A 22 17.61 4.42 1.89
CA PRO A 22 16.68 5.53 2.04
C PRO A 22 15.58 5.52 0.98
N HIS A 23 14.35 5.82 1.39
CA HIS A 23 13.23 5.99 0.47
C HIS A 23 13.19 7.44 -0.06
N GLN A 24 12.86 7.62 -1.34
CA GLN A 24 12.81 8.95 -1.98
C GLN A 24 11.88 9.97 -1.26
N ALA A 25 10.83 9.50 -0.60
CA ALA A 25 9.93 10.36 0.16
C ALA A 25 10.54 10.95 1.44
N GLU A 26 11.69 10.47 1.89
CA GLU A 26 12.30 10.90 3.15
C GLU A 26 12.80 12.33 3.08
N SER A 27 13.37 12.74 1.95
CA SER A 27 13.79 14.13 1.72
C SER A 27 12.63 15.13 1.87
N VAL A 28 11.43 14.72 1.44
CA VAL A 28 10.21 15.54 1.61
C VAL A 28 9.84 15.66 3.08
N ILE A 29 9.94 14.57 3.84
CA ILE A 29 9.63 14.55 5.26
C ILE A 29 10.64 15.40 6.03
N ASP A 30 11.92 15.27 5.74
CA ASP A 30 12.98 16.05 6.38
C ASP A 30 12.80 17.53 6.11
N TRP A 31 12.57 17.91 4.86
CA TRP A 31 12.28 19.30 4.52
C TRP A 31 11.04 19.84 5.24
N MET A 32 9.95 19.06 5.36
CA MET A 32 8.77 19.47 6.12
C MET A 32 9.07 19.71 7.60
N LEU A 33 9.97 18.89 8.18
CA LEU A 33 10.41 19.07 9.57
C LEU A 33 11.26 20.33 9.74
N GLU A 34 12.17 20.63 8.80
CA GLU A 34 12.96 21.87 8.76
C GLU A 34 12.07 23.13 8.68
N GLN A 35 10.94 23.02 7.97
CA GLN A 35 9.91 24.07 7.93
C GLN A 35 9.06 24.14 9.22
N ASN A 36 9.38 23.37 10.27
CA ASN A 36 8.59 23.24 11.49
C ASN A 36 7.15 22.79 11.24
N ARG A 37 6.94 21.92 10.24
CA ARG A 37 5.63 21.41 9.81
C ARG A 37 5.49 19.92 10.12
N ALA A 38 5.56 19.58 11.41
CA ALA A 38 5.58 18.19 11.88
C ALA A 38 4.22 17.46 11.80
N GLY A 39 3.14 18.13 11.44
CA GLY A 39 1.81 17.55 11.26
C GLY A 39 0.71 18.20 12.09
N LYS A 40 -0.48 17.59 12.06
CA LYS A 40 -1.68 18.14 12.70
C LYS A 40 -1.50 18.42 14.20
N ALA A 41 -0.83 17.53 14.94
CA ALA A 41 -0.58 17.74 16.37
C ALA A 41 0.29 18.97 16.68
N ALA A 42 1.11 19.39 15.72
CA ALA A 42 1.90 20.63 15.80
C ALA A 42 1.18 21.85 15.15
N GLY A 43 -0.09 21.72 14.85
CA GLY A 43 -0.93 22.75 14.24
C GLY A 43 -0.71 22.96 12.74
N LYS A 44 0.34 22.41 12.16
CA LYS A 44 0.69 22.55 10.74
C LYS A 44 1.51 21.37 10.23
N GLY A 45 1.23 20.95 9.01
CA GLY A 45 1.91 19.82 8.35
C GLY A 45 1.85 20.00 6.84
N PHE A 46 1.64 18.94 6.08
CA PHE A 46 1.31 19.02 4.65
C PHE A 46 0.05 19.86 4.40
N TYR A 47 -0.82 19.93 5.40
CA TYR A 47 -2.03 20.73 5.38
C TYR A 47 -1.95 21.90 6.37
N GLU A 48 -2.65 22.98 6.03
CA GLU A 48 -3.07 24.00 6.96
C GLU A 48 -4.37 23.56 7.65
N TYR A 49 -4.50 23.88 8.94
CA TYR A 49 -5.63 23.51 9.79
C TYR A 49 -6.25 24.80 10.37
N PRO A 50 -7.00 25.57 9.57
CA PRO A 50 -7.64 26.77 10.07
C PRO A 50 -8.66 26.43 11.17
N LYS A 51 -8.89 27.37 12.09
CA LYS A 51 -9.91 27.21 13.14
C LYS A 51 -11.31 27.10 12.54
N GLU A 52 -11.55 27.82 11.47
CA GLU A 52 -12.81 27.80 10.71
C GLU A 52 -12.53 27.36 9.28
N GLY A 53 -13.44 26.53 8.74
CA GLY A 53 -13.32 26.03 7.38
C GLY A 53 -12.64 24.65 7.26
N LYS A 54 -12.37 24.26 6.01
CA LYS A 54 -11.75 22.96 5.70
C LYS A 54 -10.24 23.08 5.64
N LYS A 55 -9.54 22.03 6.07
CA LYS A 55 -8.09 21.91 5.84
C LYS A 55 -7.79 21.97 4.33
N PHE A 56 -6.69 22.59 3.96
CA PHE A 56 -6.20 22.66 2.59
C PHE A 56 -4.70 22.35 2.53
N LEU A 57 -4.22 21.93 1.38
CA LEU A 57 -2.80 21.64 1.18
C LEU A 57 -1.99 22.94 1.31
N TRP A 58 -0.90 22.89 2.09
CA TRP A 58 -0.05 24.04 2.27
C TRP A 58 0.60 24.48 0.95
N PRO A 59 0.40 25.72 0.49
CA PRO A 59 0.90 26.18 -0.81
C PRO A 59 2.44 26.17 -0.93
N GLY A 60 3.15 26.26 0.20
CA GLY A 60 4.62 26.23 0.22
C GLY A 60 5.23 24.94 -0.33
N ILE A 61 4.49 23.83 -0.38
CA ILE A 61 4.96 22.60 -1.03
C ILE A 61 5.26 22.82 -2.50
N ALA A 62 4.42 23.62 -3.20
CA ALA A 62 4.57 23.87 -4.62
C ALA A 62 5.84 24.67 -4.97
N ALA A 63 6.46 25.34 -4.01
CA ALA A 63 7.73 26.06 -4.21
C ALA A 63 8.91 25.10 -4.44
N ILE A 64 8.89 23.91 -3.80
CA ILE A 64 9.95 22.91 -3.90
C ILE A 64 9.52 21.74 -4.80
N TYR A 65 8.25 21.37 -4.72
CA TYR A 65 7.65 20.28 -5.50
C TYR A 65 6.49 20.85 -6.34
N PRO A 66 6.79 21.64 -7.39
CA PRO A 66 5.75 22.19 -8.25
C PRO A 66 4.96 21.06 -8.92
N PRO A 67 3.65 21.22 -9.09
CA PRO A 67 2.86 20.25 -9.84
C PRO A 67 3.44 20.06 -11.24
N ALA A 68 3.65 18.81 -11.65
CA ALA A 68 4.10 18.52 -12.99
C ALA A 68 3.08 19.04 -14.03
N ALA A 69 3.57 19.54 -15.18
CA ALA A 69 2.72 20.01 -16.25
C ALA A 69 1.77 18.91 -16.75
N GLN A 70 2.28 17.68 -16.81
CA GLN A 70 1.50 16.48 -17.10
C GLN A 70 1.32 15.69 -15.81
N GLN A 71 0.09 15.64 -15.31
CA GLN A 71 -0.27 14.85 -14.12
C GLN A 71 -0.36 13.37 -14.50
N PRO A 72 0.03 12.46 -13.59
CA PRO A 72 -0.17 11.04 -13.80
C PRO A 72 -1.67 10.73 -13.91
N ASP A 73 -2.00 9.73 -14.73
CA ASP A 73 -3.36 9.20 -14.81
C ASP A 73 -3.86 8.73 -13.46
N VAL A 74 -5.06 9.12 -13.09
CA VAL A 74 -5.63 8.84 -11.76
C VAL A 74 -5.85 7.34 -11.55
N ASP A 75 -6.26 6.61 -12.58
CA ASP A 75 -6.51 5.18 -12.47
C ASP A 75 -5.21 4.40 -12.39
N GLU A 76 -4.15 4.88 -13.04
CA GLU A 76 -2.80 4.35 -12.85
C GLU A 76 -2.30 4.56 -11.40
N VAL A 77 -2.54 5.71 -10.82
CA VAL A 77 -2.18 5.97 -9.40
C VAL A 77 -2.98 5.06 -8.46
N LYS A 78 -4.29 4.90 -8.69
CA LYS A 78 -5.13 3.97 -7.92
C LYS A 78 -4.61 2.53 -8.01
N LYS A 79 -4.30 2.06 -9.22
CA LYS A 79 -3.71 0.73 -9.43
C LYS A 79 -2.43 0.56 -8.62
N ARG A 80 -1.50 1.50 -8.73
CA ARG A 80 -0.23 1.43 -7.96
C ARG A 80 -0.47 1.31 -6.47
N LEU A 81 -1.42 2.07 -5.92
CA LEU A 81 -1.75 2.03 -4.49
C LEU A 81 -2.39 0.71 -4.06
N LEU A 82 -3.30 0.16 -4.86
CA LEU A 82 -3.99 -1.09 -4.53
C LEU A 82 -3.08 -2.31 -4.70
N TYR A 83 -2.37 -2.37 -5.81
CA TYR A 83 -1.56 -3.53 -6.17
C TYR A 83 -0.35 -3.71 -5.26
N VAL A 84 0.37 -2.64 -4.89
CA VAL A 84 1.52 -2.76 -4.00
C VAL A 84 1.15 -3.33 -2.63
N GLN A 85 0.01 -2.95 -2.09
CA GLN A 85 -0.49 -3.46 -0.81
C GLN A 85 -0.93 -4.92 -0.92
N ALA A 86 -1.61 -5.27 -2.01
CA ALA A 86 -2.04 -6.65 -2.24
C ALA A 86 -0.83 -7.59 -2.46
N VAL A 87 0.18 -7.17 -3.21
CA VAL A 87 1.44 -7.94 -3.37
C VAL A 87 2.11 -8.15 -2.02
N GLU A 88 2.20 -7.12 -1.18
CA GLU A 88 2.81 -7.25 0.15
C GLU A 88 2.02 -8.19 1.06
N THR A 89 0.70 -8.17 1.01
CA THR A 89 -0.12 -9.13 1.75
C THR A 89 0.14 -10.57 1.31
N VAL A 90 0.34 -10.82 0.01
CA VAL A 90 0.69 -12.16 -0.48
C VAL A 90 2.06 -12.59 0.04
N ARG A 91 3.04 -11.69 0.15
CA ARG A 91 4.34 -11.99 0.78
C ARG A 91 4.19 -12.36 2.25
N CYS A 92 3.41 -11.58 2.99
CA CYS A 92 3.12 -11.88 4.41
C CYS A 92 2.46 -13.25 4.59
N LEU A 93 1.60 -13.66 3.67
CA LEU A 93 0.98 -14.99 3.68
C LEU A 93 2.02 -16.09 3.36
N GLU A 94 2.90 -15.87 2.36
CA GLU A 94 3.95 -16.80 1.98
C GLU A 94 4.98 -16.99 3.11
N GLU A 95 5.30 -15.92 3.80
CA GLU A 95 6.25 -15.92 4.94
C GLU A 95 5.63 -16.41 6.26
N GLY A 96 4.32 -16.70 6.28
CA GLY A 96 3.61 -17.16 7.46
C GLY A 96 3.40 -16.08 8.53
N VAL A 97 3.56 -14.80 8.19
CA VAL A 97 3.23 -13.68 9.08
C VAL A 97 1.72 -13.62 9.30
N VAL A 98 0.95 -13.90 8.26
CA VAL A 98 -0.49 -14.15 8.32
C VAL A 98 -0.74 -15.53 7.74
N THR A 99 -1.52 -16.35 8.43
CA THR A 99 -1.74 -17.76 8.05
C THR A 99 -3.08 -18.00 7.36
N GLU A 100 -4.07 -17.15 7.66
CA GLU A 100 -5.42 -17.28 7.13
C GLU A 100 -5.76 -16.12 6.16
N PRO A 101 -6.20 -16.43 4.92
CA PRO A 101 -6.59 -15.41 3.95
C PRO A 101 -7.66 -14.45 4.46
N ALA A 102 -8.64 -14.93 5.23
CA ALA A 102 -9.69 -14.11 5.80
C ALA A 102 -9.15 -13.07 6.80
N ASP A 103 -8.15 -13.45 7.60
CA ASP A 103 -7.52 -12.52 8.55
C ASP A 103 -6.72 -11.44 7.81
N ALA A 104 -6.07 -11.81 6.71
CA ALA A 104 -5.39 -10.84 5.83
C ALA A 104 -6.38 -9.80 5.27
N ASP A 105 -7.53 -10.23 4.76
CA ASP A 105 -8.53 -9.34 4.19
C ASP A 105 -9.16 -8.44 5.25
N ILE A 106 -9.61 -9.01 6.37
CA ILE A 106 -10.19 -8.25 7.50
C ILE A 106 -9.15 -7.30 8.08
N GLY A 107 -7.93 -7.77 8.29
CA GLY A 107 -6.81 -6.98 8.81
C GLY A 107 -6.45 -5.82 7.89
N SER A 108 -6.48 -6.01 6.56
CA SER A 108 -6.22 -4.94 5.61
C SER A 108 -7.27 -3.82 5.68
N ILE A 109 -8.54 -4.16 5.80
CA ILE A 109 -9.65 -3.20 5.87
C ILE A 109 -9.63 -2.47 7.22
N LEU A 110 -9.59 -3.20 8.33
CA LEU A 110 -9.72 -2.62 9.66
C LEU A 110 -8.40 -2.04 10.20
N GLY A 111 -7.26 -2.61 9.82
CA GLY A 111 -5.95 -2.20 10.32
C GLY A 111 -5.41 -0.93 9.67
N TRP A 112 -5.44 -0.83 8.35
CA TRP A 112 -4.89 0.33 7.64
C TRP A 112 -5.81 0.98 6.62
N GLY A 113 -7.07 0.52 6.54
CA GLY A 113 -8.10 1.19 5.72
C GLY A 113 -8.02 0.85 4.23
N TYR A 114 -7.61 -0.38 3.88
CA TYR A 114 -7.77 -0.85 2.51
C TYR A 114 -9.24 -0.76 2.09
N PRO A 115 -9.57 -0.41 0.84
CA PRO A 115 -10.96 -0.11 0.46
C PRO A 115 -11.90 -1.29 0.72
N ALA A 116 -12.86 -1.12 1.60
CA ALA A 116 -13.78 -2.19 2.01
C ALA A 116 -14.60 -2.80 0.86
N TRP A 117 -14.87 -2.02 -0.21
CA TRP A 117 -15.56 -2.50 -1.41
C TRP A 117 -14.81 -3.60 -2.16
N THR A 118 -13.51 -3.77 -1.92
CA THR A 118 -12.70 -4.84 -2.53
C THR A 118 -12.87 -6.18 -1.84
N GLY A 119 -13.40 -6.20 -0.61
CA GLY A 119 -13.40 -7.37 0.27
C GLY A 119 -12.08 -7.61 1.01
N GLY A 120 -11.05 -6.79 0.76
CA GLY A 120 -9.70 -6.91 1.28
C GLY A 120 -8.66 -7.16 0.19
N THR A 121 -7.41 -7.28 0.58
CA THR A 121 -6.28 -7.36 -0.36
C THR A 121 -6.27 -8.64 -1.19
N LEU A 122 -6.52 -9.80 -0.58
CA LEU A 122 -6.53 -11.09 -1.29
C LEU A 122 -7.83 -11.28 -2.09
N SER A 123 -8.97 -10.86 -1.55
CA SER A 123 -10.24 -10.80 -2.29
C SER A 123 -10.14 -9.88 -3.51
N PHE A 124 -9.38 -8.79 -3.43
CA PHE A 124 -9.08 -7.93 -4.57
C PHE A 124 -8.30 -8.69 -5.65
N VAL A 125 -7.26 -9.44 -5.28
CA VAL A 125 -6.49 -10.28 -6.23
C VAL A 125 -7.40 -11.28 -6.95
N GLU A 126 -8.31 -11.94 -6.21
CA GLU A 126 -9.26 -12.87 -6.81
C GLU A 126 -10.29 -12.20 -7.73
N THR A 127 -10.81 -11.04 -7.32
CA THR A 127 -11.76 -10.27 -8.12
C THR A 127 -11.16 -9.80 -9.45
N VAL A 128 -9.90 -9.37 -9.44
CA VAL A 128 -9.15 -9.04 -10.66
C VAL A 128 -8.88 -10.30 -11.49
N GLY A 129 -8.73 -11.44 -10.84
CA GLY A 129 -8.29 -12.70 -11.41
C GLY A 129 -6.78 -12.85 -11.36
N LEU A 130 -6.29 -13.97 -10.79
CA LEU A 130 -4.88 -14.17 -10.48
C LEU A 130 -3.94 -13.95 -11.68
N LYS A 131 -4.31 -14.46 -12.84
CA LYS A 131 -3.49 -14.29 -14.07
C LYS A 131 -3.42 -12.82 -14.51
N ALA A 132 -4.54 -12.12 -14.50
CA ALA A 132 -4.59 -10.70 -14.86
C ALA A 132 -3.85 -9.84 -13.82
N PHE A 133 -3.99 -10.17 -12.54
CA PHE A 133 -3.26 -9.49 -11.47
C PHE A 133 -1.75 -9.64 -11.63
N VAL A 134 -1.25 -10.86 -11.87
CA VAL A 134 0.19 -11.12 -12.08
C VAL A 134 0.71 -10.36 -13.30
N ALA A 135 -0.01 -10.39 -14.43
CA ALA A 135 0.40 -9.66 -15.63
C ALA A 135 0.47 -8.15 -15.41
N GLU A 136 -0.49 -7.59 -14.66
CA GLU A 136 -0.47 -6.16 -14.33
C GLU A 136 0.65 -5.82 -13.34
N CYS A 137 0.94 -6.69 -12.37
CA CYS A 137 2.10 -6.54 -11.49
C CYS A 137 3.43 -6.54 -12.27
N ASP A 138 3.58 -7.42 -13.27
CA ASP A 138 4.77 -7.46 -14.12
C ASP A 138 4.94 -6.14 -14.90
N ARG A 139 3.84 -5.60 -15.44
CA ARG A 139 3.84 -4.27 -16.07
C ARG A 139 4.22 -3.16 -15.10
N LEU A 140 3.66 -3.18 -13.89
CA LEU A 140 3.95 -2.20 -12.86
C LEU A 140 5.39 -2.32 -12.36
N ALA A 141 5.92 -3.54 -12.21
CA ALA A 141 7.30 -3.78 -11.83
C ALA A 141 8.28 -3.22 -12.87
N ALA A 142 8.02 -3.45 -14.15
CA ALA A 142 8.83 -2.92 -15.24
C ALA A 142 8.81 -1.37 -15.28
N ALA A 143 7.68 -0.74 -14.94
CA ALA A 143 7.53 0.71 -15.00
C ALA A 143 7.98 1.43 -13.71
N TYR A 144 7.81 0.81 -12.52
CA TYR A 144 7.92 1.49 -11.22
C TYR A 144 8.79 0.77 -10.20
N GLY A 145 9.41 -0.35 -10.60
CA GLY A 145 10.41 -1.06 -9.80
C GLY A 145 9.89 -2.27 -9.01
N PRO A 146 10.82 -2.93 -8.28
CA PRO A 146 10.64 -4.30 -7.77
C PRO A 146 9.56 -4.45 -6.68
N ARG A 147 9.07 -3.37 -6.11
CA ARG A 147 7.99 -3.42 -5.11
C ARG A 147 6.69 -4.07 -5.64
N PHE A 148 6.54 -4.15 -6.97
CA PHE A 148 5.40 -4.78 -7.62
C PHE A 148 5.68 -6.22 -8.07
N GLU A 149 6.90 -6.72 -7.89
CA GLU A 149 7.23 -8.12 -8.21
C GLU A 149 6.42 -9.05 -7.34
N VAL A 150 5.69 -9.96 -7.98
CA VAL A 150 4.89 -10.94 -7.26
C VAL A 150 5.75 -12.11 -6.76
N PRO A 151 5.49 -12.66 -5.58
CA PRO A 151 6.18 -13.83 -5.07
C PRO A 151 5.89 -15.07 -5.93
N ALA A 152 6.78 -16.07 -5.83
CA ALA A 152 6.69 -17.30 -6.61
C ALA A 152 5.37 -18.05 -6.36
N SER A 153 4.91 -18.08 -5.12
CA SER A 153 3.64 -18.71 -4.73
C SER A 153 2.44 -18.16 -5.49
N LEU A 154 2.38 -16.84 -5.71
CA LEU A 154 1.28 -16.24 -6.47
C LEU A 154 1.36 -16.62 -7.95
N ARG A 155 2.56 -16.67 -8.54
CA ARG A 155 2.73 -17.13 -9.92
C ARG A 155 2.27 -18.57 -10.11
N GLU A 156 2.62 -19.45 -9.17
CA GLU A 156 2.17 -20.84 -9.19
C GLU A 156 0.65 -20.96 -9.03
N ARG A 157 0.05 -20.21 -8.11
CA ARG A 157 -1.41 -20.13 -7.95
C ARG A 157 -2.08 -19.69 -9.24
N ALA A 158 -1.58 -18.64 -9.87
CA ALA A 158 -2.11 -18.14 -11.13
C ALA A 158 -2.01 -19.17 -12.25
N ALA A 159 -0.89 -19.91 -12.34
CA ALA A 159 -0.70 -20.96 -13.34
C ALA A 159 -1.68 -22.12 -13.13
N LYS A 160 -1.90 -22.55 -11.88
CA LYS A 160 -2.78 -23.65 -11.48
C LYS A 160 -4.25 -23.25 -11.40
N GLY A 161 -4.59 -21.95 -11.43
CA GLY A 161 -5.93 -21.43 -11.17
C GLY A 161 -6.38 -21.67 -9.71
N ALA A 162 -5.43 -21.76 -8.77
CA ALA A 162 -5.70 -22.01 -7.37
C ALA A 162 -6.02 -20.72 -6.62
N THR A 163 -7.25 -20.59 -6.15
CA THR A 163 -7.73 -19.42 -5.41
C THR A 163 -7.23 -19.41 -3.96
N PHE A 164 -7.28 -18.25 -3.28
CA PHE A 164 -7.03 -18.14 -1.84
C PHE A 164 -8.18 -18.71 -1.02
N TYR A 165 -9.39 -18.64 -1.55
CA TYR A 165 -10.60 -19.12 -0.91
C TYR A 165 -11.12 -20.36 -1.64
N PRO A 166 -11.48 -21.43 -0.92
CA PRO A 166 -12.11 -22.57 -1.53
C PRO A 166 -13.45 -22.15 -2.18
N ALA A 167 -13.77 -22.73 -3.33
CA ALA A 167 -15.07 -22.54 -3.92
C ALA A 167 -16.17 -22.92 -2.90
N PRO A 168 -17.24 -22.12 -2.75
CA PRO A 168 -18.33 -22.48 -1.86
C PRO A 168 -18.86 -23.87 -2.25
N ALA A 169 -18.96 -24.76 -1.25
CA ALA A 169 -19.49 -26.10 -1.47
C ALA A 169 -20.84 -25.99 -2.21
N ALA A 170 -20.98 -26.76 -3.29
CA ALA A 170 -22.20 -26.78 -4.07
C ALA A 170 -23.40 -27.08 -3.14
N GLY A 171 -24.18 -26.06 -2.79
CA GLY A 171 -25.34 -26.17 -1.88
C GLY A 171 -25.48 -25.04 -0.86
N GLN A 172 -24.44 -24.28 -0.56
CA GLN A 172 -24.55 -23.12 0.35
C GLN A 172 -24.77 -21.79 -0.42
N ARG A 173 -25.85 -21.71 -1.18
CA ARG A 173 -26.40 -20.40 -1.52
C ARG A 173 -27.08 -19.88 -0.25
N ARG A 174 -26.44 -18.94 0.46
CA ARG A 174 -27.15 -18.17 1.49
C ARG A 174 -28.30 -17.47 0.79
N SER A 175 -29.54 -17.87 1.14
CA SER A 175 -30.71 -17.06 0.84
C SER A 175 -30.52 -15.73 1.55
N ALA A 176 -30.32 -14.66 0.78
CA ALA A 176 -30.42 -13.31 1.30
C ALA A 176 -31.88 -13.12 1.76
N ALA A 177 -32.05 -12.97 3.07
CA ALA A 177 -33.25 -12.45 3.67
C ALA A 177 -33.10 -10.93 3.83
#